data_100a43b8b32e3ae5b77a7ef6baf9e0b3
#
_entry.id   100a43b8b32e3ae5b77a7ef6baf9e0b3
#
_cell.length_a   1.000
_cell.length_b   1.000
_cell.length_c   1.000
_cell.angle_alpha   90.00
_cell.angle_beta   90.00
_cell.angle_gamma   90.00
#
_symmetry.space_group_name_H-M   'P 1'
#
loop_
_entity.id
_entity.type
_entity.pdbx_description
1 polymer ?
#
loop_
_entity_poly.entity_id
_entity_poly.type
_entity_poly.pdbx_seq_one_letter_code
_entity_poly.pdbx_strand_id
1 'polypeptide(L)'
;MDIGIDFGISNIDVAIKIKGKIRFYTFISSDESISDKFHNVINKLDIAVSEIKNIAVTGGKSSDLPDVFRSASITKVNEVMAIGQGAKDIYSIQDNAFVVVSAGTGTACINYQANNFHHLGGISVGGGSLQGLAKLLINTSDAHEINKKAIKGNRSNVDFLIGDVVNNIGGLDGDITASNFVKARDDKNYNTNDIAAALTNMTGEIIGTVAYLNALLVGVNKVYFVGRIPLLKSVRDAIDQRLELAGVSSEYNPNMEYANAIGALAYLQGKI
;
A
#
# COMPACT_ATOMS: atom_id res chain seq x y z
N MET A 1 25.28 -9.33 8.71
CA MET A 1 24.18 -8.45 8.23
C MET A 1 22.87 -9.17 8.43
N ASP A 2 21.82 -8.43 8.75
CA ASP A 2 20.44 -8.96 8.84
C ASP A 2 19.61 -8.37 7.70
N ILE A 3 18.75 -9.20 7.11
CA ILE A 3 17.97 -8.86 5.92
C ILE A 3 16.48 -9.15 6.20
N GLY A 4 15.61 -8.22 5.88
CA GLY A 4 14.17 -8.41 5.79
C GLY A 4 13.72 -8.39 4.32
N ILE A 5 12.92 -9.37 3.91
CA ILE A 5 12.42 -9.49 2.54
C ILE A 5 10.90 -9.65 2.58
N ASP A 6 10.19 -8.80 1.84
CA ASP A 6 8.77 -8.95 1.55
C ASP A 6 8.56 -9.45 0.12
N PHE A 7 7.96 -10.62 -0.02
CA PHE A 7 7.62 -11.22 -1.32
C PHE A 7 6.20 -10.80 -1.74
N GLY A 8 6.06 -9.56 -2.17
CA GLY A 8 4.79 -9.07 -2.70
C GLY A 8 4.42 -9.66 -4.07
N ILE A 9 3.15 -9.49 -4.45
CA ILE A 9 2.63 -9.97 -5.75
C ILE A 9 3.31 -9.25 -6.91
N SER A 10 3.44 -7.92 -6.84
CA SER A 10 4.01 -7.09 -7.93
C SER A 10 5.48 -6.78 -7.74
N ASN A 11 5.94 -6.66 -6.51
CA ASN A 11 7.32 -6.29 -6.17
C ASN A 11 7.83 -7.14 -5.01
N ILE A 12 9.15 -7.32 -4.97
CA ILE A 12 9.87 -7.89 -3.84
C ILE A 12 10.69 -6.77 -3.22
N ASP A 13 10.46 -6.48 -1.96
CA ASP A 13 11.11 -5.41 -1.23
C ASP A 13 12.09 -5.95 -0.20
N VAL A 14 13.26 -5.33 -0.13
CA VAL A 14 14.35 -5.75 0.76
C VAL A 14 14.83 -4.59 1.61
N ALA A 15 14.94 -4.84 2.90
CA ALA A 15 15.57 -3.96 3.88
C ALA A 15 16.81 -4.66 4.47
N ILE A 16 17.98 -4.06 4.32
CA ILE A 16 19.25 -4.63 4.82
C ILE A 16 19.84 -3.71 5.89
N LYS A 17 20.09 -4.25 7.07
CA LYS A 17 20.75 -3.52 8.15
C LYS A 17 22.27 -3.73 8.10
N ILE A 18 23.01 -2.64 7.81
CA ILE A 18 24.46 -2.61 7.73
C ILE A 18 24.97 -1.51 8.66
N LYS A 19 25.76 -1.86 9.68
CA LYS A 19 26.38 -0.91 10.63
C LYS A 19 25.37 0.13 11.17
N GLY A 20 24.15 -0.32 11.52
CA GLY A 20 23.10 0.53 12.09
C GLY A 20 22.26 1.31 11.08
N LYS A 21 22.63 1.33 9.80
CA LYS A 21 21.85 1.96 8.73
C LYS A 21 21.06 0.92 7.94
N ILE A 22 19.89 1.30 7.45
CA ILE A 22 19.08 0.44 6.57
C ILE A 22 19.26 0.90 5.12
N ARG A 23 19.51 -0.07 4.22
CA ARG A 23 19.47 0.11 2.76
C ARG A 23 18.25 -0.61 2.21
N PHE A 24 17.65 -0.03 1.19
CA PHE A 24 16.45 -0.57 0.55
C PHE A 24 16.72 -0.96 -0.89
N TYR A 25 16.07 -2.06 -1.33
CA TYR A 25 16.08 -2.52 -2.71
C TYR A 25 14.68 -2.97 -3.08
N THR A 26 14.31 -2.77 -4.35
CA THR A 26 13.06 -3.27 -4.93
C THR A 26 13.37 -4.04 -6.20
N PHE A 27 12.74 -5.20 -6.34
CA PHE A 27 12.79 -6.03 -7.53
C PHE A 27 11.37 -6.27 -8.03
N ILE A 28 11.18 -6.35 -9.35
CA ILE A 28 9.89 -6.74 -9.92
C ILE A 28 9.68 -8.22 -9.61
N SER A 29 8.50 -8.57 -9.10
CA SER A 29 8.11 -9.96 -8.88
C SER A 29 7.79 -10.63 -10.22
N SER A 30 8.26 -11.86 -10.41
CA SER A 30 8.02 -12.71 -11.58
C SER A 30 7.08 -13.86 -11.23
N ASP A 31 6.68 -14.67 -12.21
CA ASP A 31 5.86 -15.87 -11.98
C ASP A 31 6.72 -17.10 -11.58
N GLU A 32 8.00 -16.91 -11.29
CA GLU A 32 8.93 -17.94 -10.85
C GLU A 32 8.54 -18.52 -9.48
N SER A 33 9.11 -19.67 -9.14
CA SER A 33 8.97 -20.26 -7.81
C SER A 33 9.51 -19.32 -6.72
N ILE A 34 9.00 -19.44 -5.50
CA ILE A 34 9.50 -18.62 -4.38
C ILE A 34 10.99 -18.84 -4.13
N SER A 35 11.47 -20.06 -4.35
CA SER A 35 12.90 -20.40 -4.23
C SER A 35 13.74 -19.65 -5.28
N ASP A 36 13.29 -19.63 -6.54
CA ASP A 36 14.01 -18.94 -7.61
C ASP A 36 14.00 -17.43 -7.38
N LYS A 37 12.85 -16.85 -6.99
CA LYS A 37 12.72 -15.44 -6.60
C LYS A 37 13.72 -15.09 -5.49
N PHE A 38 13.78 -15.91 -4.45
CA PHE A 38 14.69 -15.73 -3.33
C PHE A 38 16.16 -15.72 -3.79
N HIS A 39 16.58 -16.73 -4.56
CA HIS A 39 17.95 -16.83 -5.07
C HIS A 39 18.28 -15.64 -6.00
N ASN A 40 17.35 -15.26 -6.88
CA ASN A 40 17.52 -14.12 -7.78
C ASN A 40 17.69 -12.81 -7.02
N VAL A 41 16.90 -12.59 -5.96
CA VAL A 41 17.04 -11.41 -5.08
C VAL A 41 18.40 -11.39 -4.41
N ILE A 42 18.78 -12.47 -3.71
CA ILE A 42 20.06 -12.53 -2.98
C ILE A 42 21.24 -12.32 -3.91
N ASN A 43 21.23 -12.90 -5.12
CA ASN A 43 22.32 -12.76 -6.09
C ASN A 43 22.43 -11.35 -6.71
N LYS A 44 21.32 -10.60 -6.74
CA LYS A 44 21.30 -9.22 -7.26
C LYS A 44 21.63 -8.16 -6.20
N LEU A 45 21.68 -8.53 -4.92
CA LEU A 45 22.10 -7.61 -3.88
C LEU A 45 23.61 -7.38 -3.97
N ASP A 46 24.03 -6.13 -3.92
CA ASP A 46 25.46 -5.74 -3.89
C ASP A 46 26.03 -5.93 -2.48
N ILE A 47 26.08 -7.18 -2.01
CA ILE A 47 26.58 -7.58 -0.70
C ILE A 47 27.29 -8.93 -0.78
N ALA A 48 28.28 -9.12 0.08
CA ALA A 48 28.92 -10.42 0.24
C ALA A 48 27.96 -11.38 0.97
N VAL A 49 27.50 -12.41 0.28
CA VAL A 49 26.54 -13.39 0.81
C VAL A 49 27.06 -14.06 2.09
N SER A 50 28.38 -14.22 2.22
CA SER A 50 29.03 -14.77 3.43
C SER A 50 28.88 -13.89 4.68
N GLU A 51 28.51 -12.62 4.53
CA GLU A 51 28.27 -11.70 5.65
C GLU A 51 26.82 -11.72 6.14
N ILE A 52 25.93 -12.40 5.43
CA ILE A 52 24.51 -12.55 5.83
C ILE A 52 24.46 -13.52 7.02
N LYS A 53 23.89 -13.06 8.14
CA LYS A 53 23.73 -13.86 9.34
C LYS A 53 22.29 -14.38 9.49
N ASN A 54 21.33 -13.47 9.33
CA ASN A 54 19.91 -13.79 9.50
C ASN A 54 19.09 -13.16 8.37
N ILE A 55 18.08 -13.87 7.92
CA ILE A 55 17.13 -13.43 6.90
C ILE A 55 15.73 -13.60 7.49
N ALA A 56 14.94 -12.54 7.52
CA ALA A 56 13.51 -12.61 7.81
C ALA A 56 12.72 -12.46 6.51
N VAL A 57 11.73 -13.30 6.31
CA VAL A 57 10.92 -13.29 5.10
C VAL A 57 9.43 -13.17 5.44
N THR A 58 8.70 -12.42 4.63
CA THR A 58 7.24 -12.27 4.74
C THR A 58 6.60 -12.18 3.35
N GLY A 59 5.29 -12.17 3.30
CA GLY A 59 4.51 -12.09 2.06
C GLY A 59 4.49 -13.38 1.25
N GLY A 60 3.64 -13.44 0.25
CA GLY A 60 3.49 -14.50 -0.73
C GLY A 60 3.60 -15.91 -0.14
N LYS A 61 4.30 -16.80 -0.85
CA LYS A 61 4.61 -18.17 -0.41
C LYS A 61 5.94 -18.27 0.35
N SER A 62 6.34 -17.22 1.07
CA SER A 62 7.63 -17.19 1.80
C SER A 62 7.76 -18.28 2.86
N SER A 63 6.64 -18.83 3.35
CA SER A 63 6.59 -19.99 4.24
C SER A 63 7.21 -21.25 3.64
N ASP A 64 7.24 -21.38 2.31
CA ASP A 64 7.75 -22.55 1.60
C ASP A 64 9.28 -22.53 1.43
N LEU A 65 9.94 -21.43 1.81
CA LEU A 65 11.40 -21.34 1.80
C LEU A 65 12.00 -22.25 2.89
N PRO A 66 13.23 -22.77 2.69
CA PRO A 66 13.93 -23.55 3.71
C PRO A 66 14.20 -22.70 4.97
N ASP A 67 14.54 -23.35 6.08
CA ASP A 67 14.88 -22.65 7.33
C ASP A 67 16.31 -22.11 7.36
N VAL A 68 17.14 -22.55 6.40
CA VAL A 68 18.54 -22.17 6.30
C VAL A 68 18.92 -21.92 4.85
N PHE A 69 19.65 -20.85 4.60
CA PHE A 69 20.31 -20.58 3.33
C PHE A 69 21.81 -20.42 3.56
N ARG A 70 22.63 -21.38 3.06
CA ARG A 70 24.06 -21.48 3.37
C ARG A 70 24.27 -21.51 4.90
N SER A 71 24.88 -20.47 5.46
CA SER A 71 25.10 -20.32 6.92
C SER A 71 24.10 -19.40 7.60
N ALA A 72 23.20 -18.77 6.85
CA ALA A 72 22.22 -17.84 7.39
C ALA A 72 20.92 -18.56 7.77
N SER A 73 20.33 -18.23 8.92
CA SER A 73 18.99 -18.68 9.29
C SER A 73 17.92 -17.90 8.52
N ILE A 74 16.82 -18.58 8.11
CA ILE A 74 15.64 -17.95 7.53
C ILE A 74 14.49 -18.02 8.51
N THR A 75 13.99 -16.89 8.94
CA THR A 75 12.83 -16.75 9.83
C THR A 75 11.62 -16.29 9.02
N LYS A 76 10.51 -17.03 9.11
CA LYS A 76 9.25 -16.69 8.44
C LYS A 76 8.43 -15.82 9.36
N VAL A 77 8.09 -14.62 8.90
CA VAL A 77 7.32 -13.63 9.68
C VAL A 77 5.91 -13.52 9.10
N ASN A 78 4.92 -13.59 9.97
CA ASN A 78 3.53 -13.39 9.57
C ASN A 78 3.34 -12.00 8.96
N GLU A 79 2.61 -11.91 7.85
CA GLU A 79 2.46 -10.66 7.09
C GLU A 79 1.78 -9.55 7.91
N VAL A 80 0.76 -9.90 8.72
CA VAL A 80 0.07 -8.93 9.60
C VAL A 80 1.05 -8.32 10.62
N MET A 81 1.93 -9.17 11.18
CA MET A 81 2.98 -8.73 12.10
C MET A 81 4.00 -7.83 11.39
N ALA A 82 4.43 -8.22 10.19
CA ALA A 82 5.39 -7.45 9.41
C ALA A 82 4.84 -6.08 9.01
N ILE A 83 3.59 -6.00 8.53
CA ILE A 83 2.92 -4.73 8.20
C ILE A 83 2.83 -3.83 9.43
N GLY A 84 2.29 -4.36 10.54
CA GLY A 84 2.05 -3.60 11.76
C GLY A 84 3.33 -3.09 12.40
N GLN A 85 4.33 -3.95 12.56
CA GLN A 85 5.62 -3.57 13.14
C GLN A 85 6.41 -2.63 12.22
N GLY A 86 6.37 -2.87 10.92
CA GLY A 86 6.98 -1.98 9.94
C GLY A 86 6.42 -0.57 10.02
N ALA A 87 5.09 -0.43 10.11
CA ALA A 87 4.46 0.86 10.32
C ALA A 87 4.89 1.47 11.68
N LYS A 88 4.85 0.69 12.75
CA LYS A 88 5.27 1.16 14.09
C LYS A 88 6.69 1.72 14.08
N ASP A 89 7.62 1.07 13.38
CA ASP A 89 9.02 1.49 13.29
C ASP A 89 9.20 2.74 12.42
N ILE A 90 8.61 2.79 11.20
CA ILE A 90 8.82 3.93 10.28
C ILE A 90 8.14 5.21 10.74
N TYR A 91 7.02 5.10 11.44
CA TYR A 91 6.29 6.26 12.00
C TYR A 91 6.65 6.53 13.47
N SER A 92 7.48 5.69 14.09
CA SER A 92 7.81 5.77 15.51
C SER A 92 6.58 5.83 16.42
N ILE A 93 5.56 4.99 16.12
CA ILE A 93 4.27 5.00 16.81
C ILE A 93 4.45 4.53 18.25
N GLN A 94 3.97 5.34 19.20
CA GLN A 94 3.97 5.03 20.65
C GLN A 94 2.56 4.78 21.19
N ASP A 95 1.53 4.95 20.35
CA ASP A 95 0.13 4.80 20.76
C ASP A 95 -0.19 3.35 21.12
N ASN A 96 -1.04 3.17 22.13
CA ASN A 96 -1.51 1.85 22.59
C ASN A 96 -2.56 1.23 21.65
N ALA A 97 -3.15 2.03 20.77
CA ALA A 97 -4.05 1.60 19.71
C ALA A 97 -3.85 2.46 18.46
N PHE A 98 -3.75 1.82 17.29
CA PHE A 98 -3.66 2.51 16.01
C PHE A 98 -4.11 1.61 14.86
N VAL A 99 -4.40 2.23 13.72
CA VAL A 99 -4.78 1.54 12.48
C VAL A 99 -3.72 1.79 11.41
N VAL A 100 -3.32 0.71 10.73
CA VAL A 100 -2.44 0.73 9.56
C VAL A 100 -3.24 0.24 8.35
N VAL A 101 -3.15 0.95 7.25
CA VAL A 101 -3.69 0.55 5.96
C VAL A 101 -2.54 0.25 5.01
N SER A 102 -2.37 -1.02 4.67
CA SER A 102 -1.39 -1.48 3.69
C SER A 102 -2.02 -1.47 2.30
N ALA A 103 -1.74 -0.43 1.52
CA ALA A 103 -2.24 -0.24 0.17
C ALA A 103 -1.17 -0.57 -0.88
N GLY A 104 -1.12 -1.85 -1.25
CA GLY A 104 -0.24 -2.42 -2.27
C GLY A 104 -1.01 -2.85 -3.52
N THR A 105 -0.84 -4.09 -3.98
CA THR A 105 -1.62 -4.68 -5.09
C THR A 105 -3.11 -4.78 -4.73
N GLY A 106 -3.42 -5.20 -3.51
CA GLY A 106 -4.70 -5.04 -2.83
C GLY A 106 -4.54 -4.14 -1.62
N THR A 107 -5.55 -4.06 -0.74
CA THR A 107 -5.51 -3.26 0.49
C THR A 107 -5.90 -4.11 1.69
N ALA A 108 -5.09 -4.06 2.76
CA ALA A 108 -5.36 -4.71 4.03
C ALA A 108 -5.39 -3.66 5.16
N CYS A 109 -6.28 -3.83 6.13
CA CYS A 109 -6.38 -3.02 7.33
C CYS A 109 -5.96 -3.83 8.54
N ILE A 110 -5.04 -3.28 9.33
CA ILE A 110 -4.49 -3.90 10.53
C ILE A 110 -4.64 -2.91 11.67
N ASN A 111 -5.08 -3.38 12.84
CA ASN A 111 -4.99 -2.60 14.06
C ASN A 111 -3.94 -3.16 15.00
N TYR A 112 -3.41 -2.28 15.84
CA TYR A 112 -2.66 -2.63 17.02
C TYR A 112 -3.51 -2.28 18.24
N GLN A 113 -3.72 -3.26 19.10
CA GLN A 113 -4.46 -3.08 20.37
C GLN A 113 -4.09 -4.21 21.33
N ALA A 114 -4.06 -3.92 22.63
CA ALA A 114 -3.69 -4.88 23.68
C ALA A 114 -2.34 -5.60 23.38
N ASN A 115 -1.36 -4.87 22.87
CA ASN A 115 -0.03 -5.34 22.49
C ASN A 115 0.01 -6.38 21.36
N ASN A 116 -1.05 -6.48 20.56
CA ASN A 116 -1.13 -7.41 19.44
C ASN A 116 -1.57 -6.69 18.14
N PHE A 117 -1.12 -7.22 17.00
CA PHE A 117 -1.60 -6.84 15.68
C PHE A 117 -2.73 -7.78 15.24
N HIS A 118 -3.82 -7.21 14.75
CA HIS A 118 -4.97 -7.96 14.25
C HIS A 118 -5.33 -7.52 12.84
N HIS A 119 -5.62 -8.48 11.98
CA HIS A 119 -6.16 -8.20 10.66
C HIS A 119 -7.64 -7.85 10.77
N LEU A 120 -8.02 -6.62 10.46
CA LEU A 120 -9.42 -6.14 10.49
C LEU A 120 -10.20 -6.52 9.24
N GLY A 121 -9.52 -6.88 8.18
CA GLY A 121 -10.09 -7.16 6.89
C GLY A 121 -9.30 -6.48 5.78
N GLY A 122 -9.80 -6.61 4.56
CA GLY A 122 -9.18 -6.01 3.38
C GLY A 122 -10.16 -5.94 2.22
N ILE A 123 -9.71 -5.29 1.16
CA ILE A 123 -10.43 -5.18 -0.11
C ILE A 123 -9.52 -5.53 -1.27
N SER A 124 -10.12 -6.07 -2.33
CA SER A 124 -9.37 -6.42 -3.55
C SER A 124 -9.04 -5.19 -4.43
N VAL A 125 -9.34 -3.98 -3.95
CA VAL A 125 -9.01 -2.72 -4.63
C VAL A 125 -7.69 -2.20 -4.12
N GLY A 126 -6.80 -1.87 -5.06
CA GLY A 126 -5.46 -1.35 -4.81
C GLY A 126 -4.75 -1.12 -6.15
N GLY A 127 -3.43 -1.23 -6.16
CA GLY A 127 -2.60 -1.05 -7.35
C GLY A 127 -2.91 -2.03 -8.47
N GLY A 128 -3.24 -3.28 -8.14
CA GLY A 128 -3.58 -4.29 -9.14
C GLY A 128 -4.84 -3.92 -9.91
N SER A 129 -5.92 -3.55 -9.22
CA SER A 129 -7.16 -3.11 -9.87
C SER A 129 -6.99 -1.79 -10.61
N LEU A 130 -6.29 -0.82 -10.04
CA LEU A 130 -6.00 0.46 -10.71
C LEU A 130 -5.25 0.24 -12.03
N GLN A 131 -4.15 -0.49 -12.01
CA GLN A 131 -3.32 -0.77 -13.18
C GLN A 131 -4.04 -1.63 -14.21
N GLY A 132 -4.79 -2.65 -13.76
CA GLY A 132 -5.58 -3.51 -14.62
C GLY A 132 -6.68 -2.75 -15.36
N LEU A 133 -7.47 -1.94 -14.65
CA LEU A 133 -8.52 -1.11 -15.25
C LEU A 133 -7.93 -0.03 -16.17
N ALA A 134 -6.82 0.60 -15.78
CA ALA A 134 -6.16 1.57 -16.64
C ALA A 134 -5.61 0.91 -17.92
N LYS A 135 -5.10 -0.33 -17.84
CA LYS A 135 -4.69 -1.07 -19.05
C LYS A 135 -5.86 -1.31 -19.99
N LEU A 136 -7.03 -1.68 -19.45
CA LEU A 136 -8.23 -1.94 -20.23
C LEU A 136 -8.83 -0.66 -20.84
N LEU A 137 -8.84 0.45 -20.11
CA LEU A 137 -9.57 1.66 -20.49
C LEU A 137 -8.71 2.70 -21.22
N ILE A 138 -7.43 2.80 -20.90
CA ILE A 138 -6.51 3.82 -21.43
C ILE A 138 -5.17 3.25 -21.92
N ASN A 139 -5.09 1.93 -22.06
CA ASN A 139 -3.95 1.18 -22.62
C ASN A 139 -2.61 1.39 -21.92
N THR A 140 -2.60 1.71 -20.61
CA THR A 140 -1.38 1.77 -19.79
C THR A 140 -1.57 1.08 -18.45
N SER A 141 -0.54 0.35 -17.98
CA SER A 141 -0.48 -0.22 -16.63
C SER A 141 0.64 0.41 -15.78
N ASP A 142 1.35 1.40 -16.31
CA ASP A 142 2.38 2.12 -15.57
C ASP A 142 1.73 3.08 -14.56
N ALA A 143 1.97 2.85 -13.27
CA ALA A 143 1.36 3.62 -12.19
C ALA A 143 1.75 5.12 -12.23
N HIS A 144 2.99 5.42 -12.62
CA HIS A 144 3.45 6.81 -12.73
C HIS A 144 2.81 7.52 -13.92
N GLU A 145 2.66 6.81 -15.05
CA GLU A 145 1.95 7.34 -16.21
C GLU A 145 0.47 7.59 -15.89
N ILE A 146 -0.18 6.65 -15.22
CA ILE A 146 -1.57 6.80 -14.78
C ILE A 146 -1.71 8.05 -13.88
N ASN A 147 -0.85 8.19 -12.86
CA ASN A 147 -0.86 9.36 -11.98
C ASN A 147 -0.59 10.67 -12.73
N LYS A 148 0.35 10.68 -13.68
CA LYS A 148 0.66 11.86 -14.51
C LYS A 148 -0.52 12.27 -15.39
N LYS A 149 -1.26 11.31 -15.95
CA LYS A 149 -2.50 11.56 -16.70
C LYS A 149 -3.59 12.08 -15.77
N ALA A 150 -3.79 11.43 -14.61
CA ALA A 150 -4.80 11.80 -13.63
C ALA A 150 -4.66 13.25 -13.14
N ILE A 151 -3.46 13.72 -12.87
CA ILE A 151 -3.18 15.11 -12.46
C ILE A 151 -3.59 16.13 -13.53
N LYS A 152 -3.60 15.72 -14.81
CA LYS A 152 -3.99 16.57 -15.94
C LYS A 152 -5.47 16.47 -16.31
N GLY A 153 -6.15 15.44 -15.82
CA GLY A 153 -7.53 15.14 -16.13
C GLY A 153 -8.52 15.85 -15.22
N ASN A 154 -9.76 15.88 -15.68
CA ASN A 154 -10.90 16.34 -14.90
C ASN A 154 -11.91 15.20 -14.73
N ARG A 155 -11.96 14.58 -13.54
CA ARG A 155 -12.88 13.46 -13.26
C ARG A 155 -14.37 13.82 -13.40
N SER A 156 -14.72 15.12 -13.24
CA SER A 156 -16.11 15.56 -13.37
C SER A 156 -16.67 15.38 -14.78
N ASN A 157 -15.82 15.15 -15.79
CA ASN A 157 -16.24 14.79 -17.14
C ASN A 157 -16.71 13.31 -17.23
N VAL A 158 -16.34 12.47 -16.26
CA VAL A 158 -16.61 11.03 -16.23
C VAL A 158 -17.51 10.64 -15.06
N ASP A 159 -17.23 11.21 -13.88
CA ASP A 159 -17.96 10.95 -12.64
C ASP A 159 -19.18 11.87 -12.50
N PHE A 160 -20.17 11.41 -11.76
CA PHE A 160 -21.28 12.23 -11.30
C PHE A 160 -20.98 12.74 -9.89
N LEU A 161 -20.99 14.05 -9.71
CA LEU A 161 -20.69 14.68 -8.44
C LEU A 161 -21.96 15.02 -7.67
N ILE A 162 -21.86 15.22 -6.37
CA ILE A 162 -23.01 15.65 -5.55
C ILE A 162 -23.56 16.97 -6.06
N GLY A 163 -22.70 17.93 -6.46
CA GLY A 163 -23.10 19.20 -7.03
C GLY A 163 -23.85 19.10 -8.36
N ASP A 164 -23.72 18.01 -9.10
CA ASP A 164 -24.49 17.75 -10.32
C ASP A 164 -25.94 17.32 -10.02
N VAL A 165 -26.24 16.85 -8.79
CA VAL A 165 -27.50 16.17 -8.44
C VAL A 165 -28.34 16.98 -7.47
N VAL A 166 -27.72 17.78 -6.61
CA VAL A 166 -28.38 18.45 -5.49
C VAL A 166 -28.06 19.94 -5.49
N ASN A 167 -29.10 20.78 -5.53
CA ASN A 167 -28.94 22.22 -5.52
C ASN A 167 -28.57 22.82 -4.13
N ASN A 168 -28.82 22.07 -3.05
CA ASN A 168 -28.48 22.49 -1.68
C ASN A 168 -28.02 21.28 -0.88
N ILE A 169 -26.73 21.23 -0.56
CA ILE A 169 -26.05 20.05 -0.06
C ILE A 169 -25.91 20.07 1.47
N GLY A 170 -26.45 21.11 2.14
CA GLY A 170 -26.48 21.15 3.61
C GLY A 170 -25.11 21.06 4.29
N GLY A 171 -24.05 21.55 3.64
CA GLY A 171 -22.67 21.56 4.20
C GLY A 171 -21.76 20.47 3.65
N LEU A 172 -22.22 19.61 2.74
CA LEU A 172 -21.34 18.72 1.98
C LEU A 172 -20.69 19.46 0.82
N ASP A 173 -19.43 19.12 0.50
CA ASP A 173 -18.73 19.67 -0.67
C ASP A 173 -19.38 19.11 -1.96
N GLY A 174 -19.65 20.00 -2.92
CA GLY A 174 -20.19 19.65 -4.23
C GLY A 174 -19.28 18.72 -5.06
N ASP A 175 -18.00 18.74 -4.77
CA ASP A 175 -17.00 17.91 -5.47
C ASP A 175 -16.95 16.44 -4.97
N ILE A 176 -17.73 16.07 -3.98
CA ILE A 176 -17.85 14.68 -3.55
C ILE A 176 -18.48 13.85 -4.68
N THR A 177 -17.92 12.67 -4.95
CA THR A 177 -18.45 11.75 -5.95
C THR A 177 -19.77 11.15 -5.49
N ALA A 178 -20.84 11.36 -6.27
CA ALA A 178 -22.13 10.69 -6.10
C ALA A 178 -22.10 9.30 -6.76
N SER A 179 -21.47 9.18 -7.94
CA SER A 179 -21.29 7.90 -8.62
C SER A 179 -20.12 7.96 -9.61
N ASN A 180 -19.22 7.00 -9.48
CA ASN A 180 -18.08 6.89 -10.40
C ASN A 180 -18.54 6.45 -11.79
N PHE A 181 -17.92 6.99 -12.83
CA PHE A 181 -18.07 6.61 -14.24
C PHE A 181 -19.48 6.74 -14.84
N VAL A 182 -20.45 7.34 -14.16
CA VAL A 182 -21.84 7.40 -14.66
C VAL A 182 -21.94 8.19 -15.96
N LYS A 183 -21.20 9.29 -16.10
CA LYS A 183 -21.23 10.12 -17.32
C LYS A 183 -20.59 9.42 -18.53
N ALA A 184 -19.78 8.38 -18.30
CA ALA A 184 -19.22 7.58 -19.39
C ALA A 184 -20.22 6.66 -20.10
N ARG A 185 -21.45 6.50 -19.57
CA ARG A 185 -22.52 5.74 -20.22
C ARG A 185 -23.05 6.43 -21.48
N ASP A 186 -22.96 7.75 -21.50
CA ASP A 186 -23.41 8.55 -22.63
C ASP A 186 -22.17 9.02 -23.39
N ASP A 187 -22.13 8.93 -24.72
CA ASP A 187 -21.01 9.38 -25.54
C ASP A 187 -20.71 10.88 -25.31
N LYS A 188 -19.89 11.19 -24.30
CA LYS A 188 -19.51 12.53 -23.92
C LYS A 188 -18.03 12.80 -24.14
N ASN A 189 -17.68 14.09 -24.20
CA ASN A 189 -16.34 14.60 -24.45
C ASN A 189 -15.40 14.39 -23.21
N TYR A 190 -14.97 13.18 -22.96
CA TYR A 190 -13.90 12.86 -22.01
C TYR A 190 -12.71 12.23 -22.72
N ASN A 191 -11.54 12.40 -22.18
CA ASN A 191 -10.30 11.89 -22.72
C ASN A 191 -9.60 10.93 -21.74
N THR A 192 -8.47 10.36 -22.14
CA THR A 192 -7.73 9.39 -21.32
C THR A 192 -7.21 9.97 -20.01
N ASN A 193 -7.00 11.29 -19.92
CA ASN A 193 -6.59 11.92 -18.66
C ASN A 193 -7.77 11.98 -17.68
N ASP A 194 -8.97 12.28 -18.18
CA ASP A 194 -10.20 12.32 -17.36
C ASP A 194 -10.55 10.93 -16.82
N ILE A 195 -10.39 9.89 -17.65
CA ILE A 195 -10.55 8.49 -17.21
C ILE A 195 -9.51 8.14 -16.13
N ALA A 196 -8.25 8.54 -16.32
CA ALA A 196 -7.22 8.30 -15.31
C ALA A 196 -7.53 9.02 -13.99
N ALA A 197 -8.05 10.27 -14.06
CA ALA A 197 -8.47 11.03 -12.88
C ALA A 197 -9.63 10.32 -12.15
N ALA A 198 -10.64 9.83 -12.88
CA ALA A 198 -11.75 9.09 -12.30
C ALA A 198 -11.29 7.76 -11.67
N LEU A 199 -10.39 7.00 -12.33
CA LEU A 199 -9.85 5.74 -11.83
C LEU A 199 -9.05 5.92 -10.53
N THR A 200 -8.17 6.92 -10.48
CA THR A 200 -7.35 7.19 -9.29
C THR A 200 -8.19 7.73 -8.15
N ASN A 201 -9.18 8.57 -8.44
CA ASN A 201 -10.15 9.06 -7.46
C ASN A 201 -10.97 7.90 -6.88
N MET A 202 -11.60 7.07 -7.72
CA MET A 202 -12.37 5.90 -7.28
C MET A 202 -11.53 4.97 -6.38
N THR A 203 -10.28 4.70 -6.78
CA THR A 203 -9.36 3.87 -6.00
C THR A 203 -9.10 4.49 -4.62
N GLY A 204 -8.79 5.78 -4.59
CA GLY A 204 -8.52 6.52 -3.34
C GLY A 204 -9.75 6.62 -2.44
N GLU A 205 -10.92 6.91 -3.00
CA GLU A 205 -12.19 6.97 -2.26
C GLU A 205 -12.54 5.64 -1.59
N ILE A 206 -12.38 4.52 -2.29
CA ILE A 206 -12.65 3.19 -1.73
C ILE A 206 -11.68 2.89 -0.60
N ILE A 207 -10.38 3.12 -0.80
CA ILE A 207 -9.34 2.90 0.22
C ILE A 207 -9.59 3.83 1.42
N GLY A 208 -9.83 5.12 1.19
CA GLY A 208 -10.10 6.11 2.24
C GLY A 208 -11.36 5.78 3.04
N THR A 209 -12.43 5.32 2.37
CA THR A 209 -13.67 4.90 3.04
C THR A 209 -13.43 3.71 3.97
N VAL A 210 -12.72 2.68 3.51
CA VAL A 210 -12.39 1.53 4.35
C VAL A 210 -11.45 1.94 5.49
N ALA A 211 -10.51 2.84 5.23
CA ALA A 211 -9.56 3.35 6.23
C ALA A 211 -10.30 4.07 7.38
N TYR A 212 -11.18 5.04 7.08
CA TYR A 212 -11.87 5.76 8.15
C TYR A 212 -12.88 4.88 8.90
N LEU A 213 -13.57 3.95 8.22
CA LEU A 213 -14.47 3.01 8.90
C LEU A 213 -13.73 2.14 9.91
N ASN A 214 -12.50 1.67 9.56
CA ASN A 214 -11.66 0.93 10.51
C ASN A 214 -11.13 1.83 11.63
N ALA A 215 -10.79 3.09 11.36
CA ALA A 215 -10.40 4.05 12.40
C ALA A 215 -11.53 4.28 13.42
N LEU A 216 -12.75 4.48 12.94
CA LEU A 216 -13.94 4.62 13.79
C LEU A 216 -14.22 3.36 14.61
N LEU A 217 -14.08 2.17 13.99
CA LEU A 217 -14.26 0.88 14.65
C LEU A 217 -13.29 0.70 15.83
N VAL A 218 -12.03 1.11 15.64
CA VAL A 218 -10.97 1.01 16.66
C VAL A 218 -11.02 2.17 17.68
N GLY A 219 -11.73 3.25 17.35
CA GLY A 219 -11.83 4.44 18.21
C GLY A 219 -10.61 5.35 18.11
N VAL A 220 -9.97 5.41 16.93
CA VAL A 220 -8.81 6.30 16.64
C VAL A 220 -9.18 7.33 15.59
N ASN A 221 -8.51 8.48 15.60
CA ASN A 221 -8.72 9.58 14.67
C ASN A 221 -7.56 9.76 13.67
N LYS A 222 -6.65 8.78 13.61
CA LYS A 222 -5.48 8.79 12.71
C LYS A 222 -5.26 7.41 12.11
N VAL A 223 -4.87 7.38 10.82
CA VAL A 223 -4.51 6.18 10.07
C VAL A 223 -3.12 6.33 9.50
N TYR A 224 -2.32 5.29 9.61
CA TYR A 224 -0.98 5.20 9.05
C TYR A 224 -1.02 4.38 7.76
N PHE A 225 -0.51 4.93 6.66
CA PHE A 225 -0.50 4.25 5.37
C PHE A 225 0.86 3.63 5.07
N VAL A 226 0.86 2.39 4.57
CA VAL A 226 2.03 1.70 4.05
C VAL A 226 1.73 1.14 2.66
N GLY A 227 2.77 0.74 1.92
CA GLY A 227 2.64 0.28 0.53
C GLY A 227 2.84 1.41 -0.48
N ARG A 228 2.69 1.07 -1.78
CA ARG A 228 3.04 1.97 -2.89
C ARG A 228 1.91 2.86 -3.40
N ILE A 229 0.68 2.46 -3.20
CA ILE A 229 -0.46 3.19 -3.76
C ILE A 229 -0.54 4.63 -3.25
N PRO A 230 -0.32 4.93 -1.96
CA PRO A 230 -0.36 6.31 -1.46
C PRO A 230 0.82 7.18 -1.94
N LEU A 231 1.83 6.61 -2.63
CA LEU A 231 2.86 7.39 -3.31
C LEU A 231 2.30 8.12 -4.55
N LEU A 232 1.21 7.63 -5.12
CA LEU A 232 0.53 8.27 -6.24
C LEU A 232 -0.30 9.44 -5.72
N LYS A 233 0.13 10.66 -6.03
CA LYS A 233 -0.51 11.88 -5.50
C LYS A 233 -2.01 11.93 -5.74
N SER A 234 -2.48 11.57 -6.95
CA SER A 234 -3.90 11.59 -7.29
C SER A 234 -4.74 10.61 -6.47
N VAL A 235 -4.17 9.46 -6.08
CA VAL A 235 -4.85 8.50 -5.19
C VAL A 235 -4.81 8.99 -3.75
N ARG A 236 -3.67 9.50 -3.30
CA ARG A 236 -3.52 10.04 -1.95
C ARG A 236 -4.47 11.20 -1.68
N ASP A 237 -4.58 12.15 -2.63
CA ASP A 237 -5.49 13.29 -2.49
C ASP A 237 -6.95 12.80 -2.29
N ALA A 238 -7.38 11.76 -3.01
CA ALA A 238 -8.72 11.18 -2.86
C ALA A 238 -8.89 10.41 -1.53
N ILE A 239 -7.84 9.74 -1.04
CA ILE A 239 -7.83 9.14 0.30
C ILE A 239 -8.03 10.22 1.36
N ASP A 240 -7.23 11.29 1.30
CA ASP A 240 -7.23 12.38 2.28
C ASP A 240 -8.59 13.07 2.33
N GLN A 241 -9.17 13.35 1.17
CA GLN A 241 -10.52 13.94 1.08
C GLN A 241 -11.58 13.07 1.78
N ARG A 242 -11.50 11.74 1.64
CA ARG A 242 -12.44 10.82 2.32
C ARG A 242 -12.23 10.76 3.82
N LEU A 243 -10.99 10.76 4.28
CA LEU A 243 -10.66 10.77 5.70
C LEU A 243 -11.10 12.07 6.37
N GLU A 244 -10.89 13.21 5.70
CA GLU A 244 -11.29 14.52 6.20
C GLU A 244 -12.79 14.63 6.47
N LEU A 245 -13.63 14.07 5.58
CA LEU A 245 -15.09 14.00 5.77
C LEU A 245 -15.48 13.26 7.06
N ALA A 246 -14.66 12.33 7.52
CA ALA A 246 -14.89 11.58 8.76
C ALA A 246 -14.14 12.15 9.97
N GLY A 247 -13.41 13.25 9.83
CA GLY A 247 -12.58 13.82 10.88
C GLY A 247 -11.37 12.95 11.25
N VAL A 248 -10.92 12.10 10.32
CA VAL A 248 -9.76 11.22 10.49
C VAL A 248 -8.57 11.78 9.72
N SER A 249 -7.39 11.77 10.32
CA SER A 249 -6.15 12.20 9.67
C SER A 249 -5.37 11.01 9.11
N SER A 250 -4.56 11.28 8.09
CA SER A 250 -3.65 10.33 7.46
C SER A 250 -2.20 10.66 7.78
N GLU A 251 -1.35 9.64 7.85
CA GLU A 251 0.11 9.79 7.94
C GLU A 251 0.80 9.01 6.82
N TYR A 252 1.78 9.65 6.17
CA TYR A 252 2.56 9.09 5.08
C TYR A 252 4.05 9.25 5.37
N ASN A 253 4.82 8.20 5.11
CA ASN A 253 6.27 8.18 5.32
C ASN A 253 6.99 7.94 3.99
N PRO A 254 8.12 8.59 3.71
CA PRO A 254 8.90 8.36 2.48
C PRO A 254 9.31 6.91 2.23
N ASN A 255 9.43 6.11 3.30
CA ASN A 255 9.81 4.70 3.24
C ASN A 255 8.62 3.74 3.41
N MET A 256 7.38 4.23 3.29
CA MET A 256 6.18 3.41 3.54
C MET A 256 6.06 2.20 2.61
N GLU A 257 6.68 2.23 1.46
CA GLU A 257 6.70 1.09 0.52
C GLU A 257 7.53 -0.09 1.04
N TYR A 258 8.51 0.16 1.92
CA TYR A 258 9.38 -0.85 2.51
C TYR A 258 8.92 -1.33 3.89
N ALA A 259 7.76 -0.89 4.36
CA ALA A 259 7.30 -1.15 5.72
C ALA A 259 7.29 -2.65 6.07
N ASN A 260 6.80 -3.50 5.16
CA ASN A 260 6.73 -4.95 5.41
C ASN A 260 8.14 -5.57 5.55
N ALA A 261 9.08 -5.18 4.68
CA ALA A 261 10.46 -5.64 4.77
C ALA A 261 11.16 -5.13 6.05
N ILE A 262 10.86 -3.90 6.47
CA ILE A 262 11.34 -3.33 7.75
C ILE A 262 10.75 -4.10 8.94
N GLY A 263 9.44 -4.41 8.91
CA GLY A 263 8.79 -5.18 9.95
C GLY A 263 9.33 -6.61 10.06
N ALA A 264 9.56 -7.27 8.91
CA ALA A 264 10.25 -8.55 8.91
C ALA A 264 11.65 -8.48 9.52
N LEU A 265 12.43 -7.45 9.16
CA LEU A 265 13.75 -7.20 9.74
C LEU A 265 13.69 -6.92 11.26
N ALA A 266 12.67 -6.21 11.73
CA ALA A 266 12.45 -5.90 13.15
C ALA A 266 12.25 -7.15 14.01
N TYR A 267 11.65 -8.19 13.43
CA TYR A 267 11.48 -9.49 14.09
C TYR A 267 12.82 -10.09 14.53
N LEU A 268 13.84 -10.03 13.70
CA LEU A 268 15.20 -10.52 14.02
C LEU A 268 15.85 -9.75 15.17
N GLN A 269 15.33 -8.58 15.53
CA GLN A 269 15.83 -7.72 16.59
C GLN A 269 15.08 -7.88 17.90
N GLY A 270 14.16 -8.85 17.99
CA GLY A 270 13.34 -9.10 19.19
C GLY A 270 12.38 -7.96 19.52
N LYS A 271 11.93 -7.20 18.52
CA LYS A 271 10.98 -6.08 18.69
C LYS A 271 9.52 -6.50 18.62
N ILE A 272 9.26 -7.76 18.24
CA ILE A 272 7.93 -8.38 18.11
C ILE A 272 7.85 -9.59 19.02
#